data_208fb366ddf2a78611ad82b638051e56
#
_entry.id   208fb366ddf2a78611ad82b638051e56
#
_cell.length_a   1.000
_cell.length_b   1.000
_cell.length_c   1.000
_cell.angle_alpha   90.00
_cell.angle_beta   90.00
_cell.angle_gamma   90.00
#
_symmetry.space_group_name_H-M   'P 1'
#
loop_
_entity.id
_entity.type
_entity.pdbx_description
1 polymer ?
#
loop_
_entity_poly.entity_id
_entity_poly.type
_entity_poly.pdbx_seq_one_letter_code
_entity_poly.pdbx_strand_id
1 'polypeptide(L)'
;ISPEHGVRMRWEAIVTDAEIEETDAERHFYPCEGCEAPCIPACPVSALSDTDEECVGDRCWAARDLLRCDWAKRYALVADEGIKWMGSTTDVEPPEGKITAEDIAEGMRRRDPVQRHLDCILEPCLKACHVILQERGLEKS
;
A
#
# COMPACT_ATOMS: atom_id res chain seq x y z
N ILE A 1 -0.29 -8.85 5.64
CA ILE A 1 -1.36 -9.80 5.27
C ILE A 1 -1.38 -10.90 6.32
N SER A 2 -2.55 -11.26 6.84
CA SER A 2 -2.72 -12.35 7.78
C SER A 2 -3.65 -13.43 7.24
N PRO A 3 -3.55 -14.68 7.73
CA PRO A 3 -4.46 -15.75 7.30
C PRO A 3 -5.92 -15.54 7.77
N GLU A 4 -6.13 -14.73 8.81
CA GLU A 4 -7.44 -14.48 9.38
C GLU A 4 -8.18 -13.31 8.73
N HIS A 5 -7.45 -12.24 8.40
CA HIS A 5 -8.01 -10.97 7.96
C HIS A 5 -7.54 -10.55 6.57
N GLY A 6 -6.68 -11.34 5.92
CA GLY A 6 -6.08 -11.02 4.62
C GLY A 6 -5.38 -9.66 4.65
N VAL A 7 -5.80 -8.78 3.74
CA VAL A 7 -5.31 -7.39 3.67
C VAL A 7 -6.12 -6.41 4.52
N ARG A 8 -7.22 -6.84 5.13
CA ARG A 8 -8.14 -6.00 5.92
C ARG A 8 -7.63 -5.76 7.32
N MET A 9 -6.36 -5.38 7.46
CA MET A 9 -5.74 -5.09 8.74
C MET A 9 -4.79 -3.91 8.64
N ARG A 10 -4.63 -3.21 9.74
CA ARG A 10 -3.61 -2.19 9.91
C ARG A 10 -2.66 -2.61 11.01
N TRP A 11 -1.40 -2.35 10.80
CA TRP A 11 -0.36 -2.59 11.79
C TRP A 11 0.02 -1.28 12.45
N GLU A 12 0.12 -1.31 13.75
CA GLU A 12 0.70 -0.22 14.53
C GLU A 12 1.92 -0.77 15.28
N ALA A 13 2.99 0.01 15.33
CA ALA A 13 4.18 -0.31 16.09
C ALA A 13 4.25 0.60 17.31
N ILE A 14 4.45 0.01 18.47
CA ILE A 14 4.65 0.73 19.73
C ILE A 14 6.06 0.43 20.22
N VAL A 15 6.83 1.48 20.51
CA VAL A 15 8.14 1.34 21.13
C VAL A 15 7.94 1.39 22.65
N THR A 16 8.47 0.40 23.36
CA THR A 16 8.34 0.28 24.82
C THR A 16 9.64 -0.23 25.40
N ASP A 17 9.91 0.08 26.66
CA ASP A 17 10.97 -0.48 27.48
C ASP A 17 10.49 -1.65 28.37
N ALA A 18 9.22 -2.04 28.23
CA ALA A 18 8.70 -3.20 28.92
C ALA A 18 9.29 -4.50 28.35
N GLU A 19 9.61 -5.44 29.22
CA GLU A 19 9.93 -6.81 28.80
C GLU A 19 8.66 -7.48 28.29
N ILE A 20 8.67 -7.84 27.01
CA ILE A 20 7.55 -8.53 26.34
C ILE A 20 8.06 -9.89 25.88
N GLU A 21 7.33 -10.95 26.23
CA GLU A 21 7.62 -12.28 25.69
C GLU A 21 7.33 -12.28 24.18
N GLU A 22 8.31 -12.78 23.41
CA GLU A 22 8.11 -13.00 21.99
C GLU A 22 7.05 -14.10 21.78
N THR A 23 6.02 -13.78 21.05
CA THR A 23 5.06 -14.77 20.57
C THR A 23 5.46 -15.28 19.20
N ASP A 24 5.32 -16.58 18.97
CA ASP A 24 5.54 -17.17 17.65
C ASP A 24 4.57 -16.55 16.64
N ALA A 25 5.10 -15.73 15.75
CA ALA A 25 4.35 -15.29 14.58
C ALA A 25 4.06 -16.50 13.68
N GLU A 26 2.88 -16.55 13.05
CA GLU A 26 2.59 -17.53 12.01
C GLU A 26 3.53 -17.32 10.82
N ARG A 27 4.69 -17.95 10.87
CA ARG A 27 5.76 -17.81 9.88
C ARG A 27 5.49 -18.55 8.57
N HIS A 28 4.41 -19.34 8.51
CA HIS A 28 4.11 -20.21 7.37
C HIS A 28 3.14 -19.61 6.37
N PHE A 29 2.53 -18.47 6.68
CA PHE A 29 1.59 -17.82 5.78
C PHE A 29 2.35 -16.90 4.81
N TYR A 30 2.46 -17.35 3.55
CA TYR A 30 3.12 -16.60 2.50
C TYR A 30 2.24 -16.55 1.24
N PRO A 31 1.28 -15.65 1.18
CA PRO A 31 0.29 -15.60 0.11
C PRO A 31 0.84 -15.12 -1.24
N CYS A 32 2.02 -14.53 -1.28
CA CYS A 32 2.67 -14.12 -2.53
C CYS A 32 3.24 -15.30 -3.31
N GLU A 33 3.49 -16.45 -2.67
CA GLU A 33 3.97 -17.65 -3.35
C GLU A 33 2.96 -18.12 -4.41
N GLY A 34 3.43 -18.21 -5.66
CA GLY A 34 2.60 -18.60 -6.79
C GLY A 34 1.47 -17.63 -7.13
N CYS A 35 1.57 -16.38 -6.68
CA CYS A 35 0.62 -15.32 -7.00
C CYS A 35 1.03 -14.59 -8.29
N GLU A 36 0.06 -14.30 -9.16
CA GLU A 36 0.28 -13.52 -10.40
C GLU A 36 0.49 -12.01 -10.14
N ALA A 37 0.57 -11.61 -8.89
CA ALA A 37 0.82 -10.24 -8.43
C ALA A 37 -0.10 -9.16 -9.04
N PRO A 38 -1.44 -9.33 -9.02
CA PRO A 38 -2.36 -8.34 -9.59
C PRO A 38 -2.32 -6.97 -8.89
N CYS A 39 -1.67 -6.90 -7.73
CA CYS A 39 -1.41 -5.65 -7.02
C CYS A 39 -0.46 -4.71 -7.79
N ILE A 40 0.44 -5.24 -8.64
CA ILE A 40 1.39 -4.45 -9.42
C ILE A 40 0.64 -3.55 -10.43
N PRO A 41 -0.11 -4.10 -11.41
CA PRO A 41 -0.84 -3.27 -12.36
C PRO A 41 -1.97 -2.45 -11.74
N ALA A 42 -2.44 -2.83 -10.56
CA ALA A 42 -3.46 -2.07 -9.85
C ALA A 42 -2.91 -0.82 -9.13
N CYS A 43 -1.59 -0.64 -9.07
CA CYS A 43 -0.99 0.53 -8.43
C CYS A 43 -1.13 1.77 -9.31
N PRO A 44 -1.86 2.83 -8.90
CA PRO A 44 -2.14 3.99 -9.75
C PRO A 44 -0.90 4.84 -10.06
N VAL A 45 0.17 4.65 -9.31
CA VAL A 45 1.43 5.41 -9.46
C VAL A 45 2.63 4.51 -9.77
N SER A 46 2.39 3.25 -10.11
CA SER A 46 3.45 2.27 -10.39
C SER A 46 4.54 2.21 -9.30
N ALA A 47 4.09 2.21 -8.04
CA ALA A 47 4.99 2.14 -6.88
C ALA A 47 5.45 0.71 -6.57
N LEU A 48 4.82 -0.30 -7.18
CA LEU A 48 5.22 -1.70 -7.04
C LEU A 48 5.99 -2.12 -8.30
N SER A 49 7.17 -2.70 -8.10
CA SER A 49 8.02 -3.15 -9.20
C SER A 49 7.52 -4.49 -9.77
N ASP A 50 7.62 -4.63 -11.07
CA ASP A 50 7.40 -5.89 -11.81
C ASP A 50 8.72 -6.64 -12.08
N THR A 51 9.86 -6.00 -11.80
CA THR A 51 11.20 -6.53 -12.07
C THR A 51 12.04 -6.72 -10.83
N ASP A 52 11.77 -5.96 -9.78
CA ASP A 52 12.55 -6.00 -8.55
C ASP A 52 11.74 -6.60 -7.41
N GLU A 53 12.42 -7.36 -6.57
CA GLU A 53 11.83 -8.00 -5.40
C GLU A 53 12.53 -7.57 -4.13
N GLU A 54 11.77 -7.47 -3.05
CA GLU A 54 12.27 -7.39 -1.68
C GLU A 54 12.11 -8.77 -1.03
N CYS A 55 13.16 -9.25 -0.36
CA CYS A 55 13.16 -10.57 0.26
C CYS A 55 13.52 -10.52 1.75
N VAL A 56 12.84 -11.37 2.52
CA VAL A 56 13.21 -11.68 3.90
C VAL A 56 13.27 -13.19 4.06
N GLY A 57 14.49 -13.72 4.20
CA GLY A 57 14.75 -15.15 4.15
C GLY A 57 14.46 -15.71 2.76
N ASP A 58 13.59 -16.71 2.69
CA ASP A 58 13.12 -17.38 1.48
C ASP A 58 11.85 -16.78 0.88
N ARG A 59 11.36 -15.68 1.43
CA ARG A 59 10.12 -15.03 1.02
C ARG A 59 10.39 -13.74 0.29
N CYS A 60 9.89 -13.63 -0.92
CA CYS A 60 10.05 -12.47 -1.77
C CYS A 60 8.69 -11.91 -2.21
N TRP A 61 8.62 -10.61 -2.37
CA TRP A 61 7.46 -9.90 -2.91
C TRP A 61 7.92 -8.73 -3.77
N ALA A 62 7.03 -8.18 -4.56
CA ALA A 62 7.33 -7.03 -5.40
C ALA A 62 7.92 -5.88 -4.58
N ALA A 63 9.08 -5.38 -4.97
CA ALA A 63 9.71 -4.23 -4.32
C ALA A 63 8.82 -2.99 -4.41
N ARG A 64 8.85 -2.15 -3.38
CA ARG A 64 7.99 -0.98 -3.29
C ARG A 64 8.79 0.31 -3.19
N ASP A 65 8.59 1.22 -4.13
CA ASP A 65 9.01 2.61 -3.99
C ASP A 65 8.12 3.30 -2.94
N LEU A 66 8.68 3.48 -1.74
CA LEU A 66 7.98 4.03 -0.58
C LEU A 66 7.51 5.47 -0.81
N LEU A 67 8.33 6.30 -1.45
CA LEU A 67 7.99 7.71 -1.71
C LEU A 67 6.88 7.83 -2.75
N ARG A 68 6.91 6.99 -3.77
CA ARG A 68 5.86 6.94 -4.78
C ARG A 68 4.54 6.41 -4.22
N CYS A 69 4.59 5.40 -3.37
CA CYS A 69 3.43 4.90 -2.64
C CYS A 69 2.84 5.96 -1.69
N ASP A 70 3.71 6.68 -0.97
CA ASP A 70 3.31 7.77 -0.08
C ASP A 70 2.68 8.94 -0.87
N TRP A 71 3.19 9.22 -2.07
CA TRP A 71 2.58 10.20 -2.98
C TRP A 71 1.12 9.87 -3.27
N ALA A 72 0.83 8.64 -3.69
CA ALA A 72 -0.54 8.22 -3.97
C ALA A 72 -1.45 8.37 -2.75
N LYS A 73 -0.95 8.02 -1.57
CA LYS A 73 -1.68 8.15 -0.31
C LYS A 73 -1.96 9.60 0.07
N ARG A 74 -1.04 10.50 -0.24
CA ARG A 74 -1.17 11.92 0.14
C ARG A 74 -1.99 12.73 -0.85
N TYR A 75 -1.94 12.39 -2.13
CA TYR A 75 -2.48 13.23 -3.21
C TYR A 75 -3.66 12.61 -3.94
N ALA A 76 -4.21 11.53 -3.43
CA ALA A 76 -5.47 10.94 -3.86
C ALA A 76 -5.57 10.72 -5.37
N LEU A 77 -4.53 10.14 -5.97
CA LEU A 77 -4.44 9.93 -7.41
C LEU A 77 -5.43 8.90 -7.97
N VAL A 78 -6.35 8.42 -7.17
CA VAL A 78 -7.34 7.42 -7.59
C VAL A 78 -8.61 8.12 -8.05
N ALA A 79 -8.47 8.93 -9.08
CA ALA A 79 -9.58 9.70 -9.66
C ALA A 79 -10.76 8.82 -10.08
N ASP A 80 -10.48 7.61 -10.53
CA ASP A 80 -11.49 6.69 -11.06
C ASP A 80 -12.24 5.92 -9.96
N GLU A 81 -11.75 5.94 -8.73
CA GLU A 81 -12.38 5.22 -7.62
C GLU A 81 -13.31 6.09 -6.73
N GLY A 82 -13.60 7.29 -7.14
CA GLY A 82 -14.69 8.07 -6.55
C GLY A 82 -14.31 8.94 -5.36
N ILE A 83 -13.04 9.13 -5.04
CA ILE A 83 -12.63 10.07 -3.99
C ILE A 83 -12.97 11.51 -4.36
N LYS A 84 -13.01 11.84 -5.64
CA LYS A 84 -13.45 13.16 -6.13
C LYS A 84 -14.86 13.55 -5.68
N TRP A 85 -15.75 12.61 -5.51
CA TRP A 85 -17.10 12.90 -5.02
C TRP A 85 -17.12 13.34 -3.55
N MET A 86 -16.08 13.07 -2.78
CA MET A 86 -15.91 13.55 -1.42
C MET A 86 -15.35 14.97 -1.33
N GLY A 87 -15.20 15.66 -2.47
CA GLY A 87 -14.74 17.03 -2.54
C GLY A 87 -13.23 17.21 -2.67
N SER A 88 -12.46 16.12 -2.84
CA SER A 88 -11.04 16.23 -3.17
C SER A 88 -10.88 16.71 -4.62
N THR A 89 -10.30 17.90 -4.79
CA THR A 89 -10.02 18.51 -6.10
C THR A 89 -8.55 18.39 -6.51
N THR A 90 -7.72 17.77 -5.68
CA THR A 90 -6.27 17.84 -5.79
C THR A 90 -5.66 16.50 -6.14
N ASP A 91 -5.92 16.06 -7.37
CA ASP A 91 -5.03 15.09 -7.99
C ASP A 91 -3.73 15.83 -8.35
N VAL A 92 -2.65 15.52 -7.67
CA VAL A 92 -1.32 16.01 -8.03
C VAL A 92 -0.56 14.83 -8.60
N GLU A 93 -0.35 14.85 -9.91
CA GLU A 93 0.40 13.81 -10.59
C GLU A 93 1.83 13.67 -10.01
N PRO A 94 2.32 12.45 -9.86
CA PRO A 94 3.69 12.24 -9.40
C PRO A 94 4.70 12.75 -10.43
N PRO A 95 5.85 13.26 -9.98
CA PRO A 95 6.95 13.55 -10.90
C PRO A 95 7.36 12.31 -11.71
N GLU A 96 7.86 12.53 -12.92
CA GLU A 96 8.51 11.49 -13.69
C GLU A 96 9.80 11.02 -12.99
N GLY A 97 10.04 9.72 -13.01
CA GLY A 97 11.23 9.12 -12.41
C GLY A 97 11.17 8.99 -10.89
N LYS A 98 12.32 9.14 -10.23
CA LYS A 98 12.44 8.95 -8.79
C LYS A 98 11.91 10.16 -8.02
N ILE A 99 10.96 9.92 -7.12
CA ILE A 99 10.41 10.96 -6.22
C ILE A 99 11.40 11.26 -5.11
N THR A 100 11.61 12.54 -4.83
CA THR A 100 12.46 13.04 -3.76
C THR A 100 11.66 13.60 -2.58
N ALA A 101 12.31 13.85 -1.47
CA ALA A 101 11.68 14.51 -0.33
C ALA A 101 11.23 15.95 -0.67
N GLU A 102 11.94 16.63 -1.54
CA GLU A 102 11.60 17.96 -2.04
C GLU A 102 10.32 17.95 -2.89
N ASP A 103 10.14 16.92 -3.72
CA ASP A 103 8.91 16.73 -4.50
C ASP A 103 7.72 16.55 -3.57
N ILE A 104 7.86 15.72 -2.53
CA ILE A 104 6.83 15.53 -1.50
C ILE A 104 6.50 16.87 -0.82
N ALA A 105 7.51 17.64 -0.42
CA ALA A 105 7.31 18.93 0.23
C ALA A 105 6.60 19.94 -0.69
N GLU A 106 6.93 19.95 -1.99
CA GLU A 106 6.27 20.80 -2.98
C GLU A 106 4.82 20.37 -3.22
N GLY A 107 4.56 19.09 -3.36
CA GLY A 107 3.21 18.56 -3.47
C GLY A 107 2.35 18.92 -2.25
N MET A 108 2.91 18.85 -1.05
CA MET A 108 2.23 19.27 0.19
C MET A 108 1.88 20.75 0.20
N ARG A 109 2.68 21.62 -0.41
CA ARG A 109 2.37 23.05 -0.53
C ARG A 109 1.21 23.33 -1.48
N ARG A 110 1.04 22.52 -2.52
CA ARG A 110 -0.03 22.68 -3.51
C ARG A 110 -1.38 22.18 -3.04
N ARG A 111 -1.39 21.40 -1.98
CA ARG A 111 -2.55 20.72 -1.51
C ARG A 111 -3.33 21.54 -0.48
N ASP A 112 -4.67 21.45 -0.53
CA ASP A 112 -5.54 21.97 0.53
C ASP A 112 -5.34 21.14 1.82
N PRO A 113 -4.88 21.76 2.91
CA PRO A 113 -4.64 21.07 4.18
C PRO A 113 -5.91 20.47 4.81
N VAL A 114 -7.09 20.95 4.46
CA VAL A 114 -8.37 20.44 4.98
C VAL A 114 -8.70 19.06 4.38
N GLN A 115 -8.21 18.77 3.19
CA GLN A 115 -8.50 17.53 2.47
C GLN A 115 -7.54 16.37 2.78
N ARG A 116 -6.59 16.56 3.69
CA ARG A 116 -5.55 15.57 4.02
C ARG A 116 -6.06 14.20 4.46
N HIS A 117 -7.25 14.15 5.02
CA HIS A 117 -7.78 12.92 5.63
C HIS A 117 -8.54 12.02 4.64
N LEU A 118 -8.72 12.48 3.43
CA LEU A 118 -9.54 11.80 2.43
C LEU A 118 -8.72 11.02 1.39
N ASP A 119 -7.39 11.01 1.54
CA ASP A 119 -6.50 10.52 0.52
C ASP A 119 -6.34 9.02 0.56
N CYS A 120 -6.46 8.46 -0.62
CA CYS A 120 -6.18 7.06 -0.93
C CYS A 120 -6.69 6.07 0.12
N ILE A 121 -7.95 6.22 0.52
CA ILE A 121 -8.60 5.31 1.48
C ILE A 121 -8.76 3.91 0.87
N LEU A 122 -8.81 3.81 -0.45
CA LEU A 122 -9.21 2.59 -1.14
C LEU A 122 -8.06 1.68 -1.57
N GLU A 123 -6.83 2.08 -1.46
CA GLU A 123 -5.63 1.26 -1.75
C GLU A 123 -5.89 0.18 -2.83
N PRO A 124 -5.95 0.53 -4.14
CA PRO A 124 -6.35 -0.40 -5.21
C PRO A 124 -5.52 -1.69 -5.25
N CYS A 125 -4.23 -1.59 -4.91
CA CYS A 125 -3.34 -2.74 -4.80
C CYS A 125 -3.78 -3.74 -3.71
N LEU A 126 -4.27 -3.26 -2.57
CA LEU A 126 -4.80 -4.12 -1.52
C LEU A 126 -6.14 -4.74 -1.93
N LYS A 127 -6.99 -3.98 -2.63
CA LYS A 127 -8.24 -4.51 -3.18
C LYS A 127 -7.99 -5.65 -4.18
N ALA A 128 -7.05 -5.48 -5.10
CA ALA A 128 -6.65 -6.52 -6.04
C ALA A 128 -6.08 -7.75 -5.31
N CYS A 129 -5.26 -7.55 -4.29
CA CYS A 129 -4.74 -8.61 -3.45
C CYS A 129 -5.87 -9.35 -2.71
N HIS A 130 -6.84 -8.63 -2.14
CA HIS A 130 -7.99 -9.22 -1.45
C HIS A 130 -8.77 -10.17 -2.35
N VAL A 131 -9.06 -9.76 -3.59
CA VAL A 131 -9.78 -10.60 -4.56
C VAL A 131 -9.05 -11.92 -4.79
N ILE A 132 -7.75 -11.86 -5.07
CA ILE A 132 -6.93 -13.06 -5.29
C ILE A 132 -6.84 -13.94 -4.05
N LEU A 133 -6.76 -13.37 -2.86
CA LEU A 133 -6.75 -14.17 -1.63
C LEU A 133 -8.05 -14.94 -1.44
N GLN A 134 -9.19 -14.32 -1.76
CA GLN A 134 -10.49 -14.99 -1.72
C GLN A 134 -10.59 -16.11 -2.77
N GLU A 135 -10.20 -15.84 -4.03
CA GLU A 135 -10.22 -16.82 -5.12
C GLU A 135 -9.32 -18.03 -4.82
N ARG A 136 -8.20 -17.82 -4.13
CA ARG A 136 -7.28 -18.87 -3.70
C ARG A 136 -7.69 -19.56 -2.39
N GLY A 137 -8.76 -19.12 -1.75
CA GLY A 137 -9.20 -19.64 -0.45
C GLY A 137 -8.21 -19.38 0.70
N LEU A 138 -7.37 -18.35 0.56
CA LEU A 138 -6.33 -17.99 1.54
C LEU A 138 -6.81 -16.95 2.56
N GLU A 139 -7.99 -16.41 2.40
CA GLU A 139 -8.61 -15.48 3.33
C GLU A 139 -9.92 -16.09 3.85
N LYS A 140 -10.10 -16.12 5.17
CA LYS A 140 -11.36 -16.51 5.78
C LYS A 140 -12.38 -15.37 5.58
N SER A 141 -13.51 -15.69 5.00
CA SER A 141 -14.64 -14.76 4.78
C SER A 141 -15.29 -14.31 6.08
#